data_737c6c2441ab0ab7cbc456160928e746
#
_entry.id   737c6c2441ab0ab7cbc456160928e746
#
_cell.length_a   1.000
_cell.length_b   1.000
_cell.length_c   1.000
_cell.angle_alpha   90.00
_cell.angle_beta   90.00
_cell.angle_gamma   90.00
#
_symmetry.space_group_name_H-M   'P 1'
#
loop_
_entity.id
_entity.type
_entity.pdbx_description
1 polymer ?
#
loop_
_entity_poly.entity_id
_entity_poly.type
_entity_poly.pdbx_seq_one_letter_code
_entity_poly.pdbx_strand_id
1 'polypeptide(L)'
;MRHDPASGAIIVMLRSLKIHRMAQAVIDLMEQGAPAFDAAVPILSQLLKAETAEREVRSVSYQLKAARFPAYRDLAGFDFASSEINEALVRQLHRCEFMDVADNIVLVGGPGTGKTHIATALGVQAIEASTFGKLASAPE
;
A
#
# COMPACT_ATOMS: atom_id res chain seq x y z
N MET A 1 -3.49 14.77 29.03
CA MET A 1 -3.34 13.31 28.91
C MET A 1 -2.37 13.03 27.76
N ARG A 2 -1.26 12.39 28.05
CA ARG A 2 -0.34 11.95 27.00
C ARG A 2 -0.95 10.70 26.36
N HIS A 3 -1.57 10.82 25.21
CA HIS A 3 -1.90 9.64 24.40
C HIS A 3 -0.57 9.02 23.98
N ASP A 4 -0.31 7.81 24.47
CA ASP A 4 0.82 7.02 24.00
C ASP A 4 0.64 6.76 22.50
N PRO A 5 1.59 7.17 21.65
CA PRO A 5 1.49 6.97 20.20
C PRO A 5 1.31 5.49 19.81
N ALA A 6 1.77 4.56 20.64
CA ALA A 6 1.59 3.14 20.41
C ALA A 6 0.13 2.70 20.54
N SER A 7 -0.61 3.26 21.49
CA SER A 7 -2.05 2.96 21.66
C SER A 7 -2.88 3.54 20.51
N GLY A 8 -2.53 4.72 20.01
CA GLY A 8 -3.14 5.30 18.80
C GLY A 8 -2.93 4.42 17.56
N ALA A 9 -1.74 3.87 17.39
CA ALA A 9 -1.44 2.96 16.29
C ALA A 9 -2.29 1.67 16.33
N ILE A 10 -2.56 1.13 17.52
CA ILE A 10 -3.45 -0.03 17.69
C ILE A 10 -4.86 0.28 17.18
N ILE A 11 -5.42 1.44 17.52
CA ILE A 11 -6.76 1.85 17.07
C ILE A 11 -6.80 1.94 15.54
N VAL A 12 -5.77 2.54 14.92
CA VAL A 12 -5.67 2.64 13.45
C VAL A 12 -5.63 1.26 12.81
N MET A 13 -4.79 0.35 13.31
CA MET A 13 -4.70 -1.02 12.81
C MET A 13 -6.03 -1.78 12.95
N LEU A 14 -6.70 -1.69 14.09
CA LEU A 14 -8.01 -2.33 14.30
C LEU A 14 -9.07 -1.79 13.35
N ARG A 15 -9.08 -0.48 13.09
CA ARG A 15 -10.00 0.13 12.12
C ARG A 15 -9.71 -0.32 10.69
N SER A 16 -8.42 -0.42 10.31
CA SER A 16 -8.02 -0.93 8.99
C SER A 16 -8.45 -2.39 8.77
N LEU A 17 -8.43 -3.18 9.83
CA LEU A 17 -8.93 -4.56 9.85
C LEU A 17 -10.47 -4.64 9.92
N LYS A 18 -11.17 -3.51 9.97
CA LYS A 18 -12.64 -3.39 10.13
C LYS A 18 -13.17 -3.98 11.45
N ILE A 19 -12.32 -4.04 12.48
CA ILE A 19 -12.69 -4.51 13.83
C ILE A 19 -13.06 -3.31 14.69
N HIS A 20 -14.10 -2.61 14.32
CA HIS A 20 -14.48 -1.32 14.89
C HIS A 20 -14.86 -1.39 16.38
N ARG A 21 -15.48 -2.50 16.82
CA ARG A 21 -15.85 -2.67 18.21
C ARG A 21 -14.65 -2.84 19.13
N MET A 22 -13.61 -3.57 18.69
CA MET A 22 -12.36 -3.63 19.45
C MET A 22 -11.66 -2.28 19.51
N ALA A 23 -11.66 -1.53 18.40
CA ALA A 23 -11.09 -0.19 18.38
C ALA A 23 -11.76 0.73 19.41
N GLN A 24 -13.09 0.66 19.55
CA GLN A 24 -13.81 1.42 20.58
C GLN A 24 -13.46 0.95 21.98
N ALA A 25 -13.42 -0.36 22.22
CA ALA A 25 -13.04 -0.90 23.53
C ALA A 25 -11.62 -0.51 23.97
N VAL A 26 -10.69 -0.39 23.00
CA VAL A 26 -9.34 0.12 23.27
C VAL A 26 -9.38 1.57 23.75
N ILE A 27 -10.19 2.41 23.13
CA ILE A 27 -10.37 3.81 23.55
C ILE A 27 -10.90 3.86 24.99
N ASP A 28 -11.92 3.08 25.28
CA ASP A 28 -12.53 3.03 26.62
C ASP A 28 -11.51 2.57 27.69
N LEU A 29 -10.66 1.57 27.36
CA LEU A 29 -9.60 1.10 28.26
C LEU A 29 -8.50 2.14 28.48
N MET A 30 -8.15 2.89 27.43
CA MET A 30 -7.20 4.00 27.55
C MET A 30 -7.73 5.12 28.47
N GLU A 31 -9.02 5.45 28.35
CA GLU A 31 -9.67 6.46 29.20
C GLU A 31 -9.74 6.02 30.66
N GLN A 32 -9.90 4.72 30.91
CA GLN A 32 -9.88 4.14 32.26
C GLN A 32 -8.49 4.11 32.92
N GLY A 33 -7.42 4.28 32.10
CA GLY A 33 -6.05 4.24 32.60
C GLY A 33 -5.64 2.90 33.19
N ALA A 34 -6.10 1.78 32.61
CA ALA A 34 -5.85 0.44 33.13
C ALA A 34 -4.37 0.02 32.94
N PRO A 35 -3.59 -0.18 34.03
CA PRO A 35 -2.18 -0.55 33.93
C PRO A 35 -1.94 -1.87 33.16
N ALA A 36 -2.89 -2.80 33.28
CA ALA A 36 -2.81 -4.07 32.54
C ALA A 36 -2.93 -3.88 31.02
N PHE A 37 -3.70 -2.88 30.57
CA PHE A 37 -3.77 -2.53 29.16
C PHE A 37 -2.47 -1.93 28.69
N ASP A 38 -1.88 -1.00 29.41
CA ASP A 38 -0.61 -0.38 29.07
C ASP A 38 0.52 -1.43 28.90
N ALA A 39 0.54 -2.42 29.80
CA ALA A 39 1.48 -3.54 29.70
C ALA A 39 1.24 -4.45 28.47
N ALA A 40 -0.01 -4.55 28.01
CA ALA A 40 -0.39 -5.36 26.86
C ALA A 40 -0.15 -4.66 25.51
N VAL A 41 -0.04 -3.33 25.48
CA VAL A 41 0.11 -2.53 24.25
C VAL A 41 1.22 -3.03 23.32
N PRO A 42 2.46 -3.33 23.79
CA PRO A 42 3.51 -3.84 22.91
C PRO A 42 3.16 -5.18 22.25
N ILE A 43 2.51 -6.08 23.01
CA ILE A 43 2.12 -7.40 22.52
C ILE A 43 1.00 -7.26 21.48
N LEU A 44 -0.04 -6.48 21.78
CA LEU A 44 -1.13 -6.20 20.84
C LEU A 44 -0.64 -5.55 19.57
N SER A 45 0.29 -4.60 19.68
CA SER A 45 0.90 -3.95 18.51
C SER A 45 1.62 -4.96 17.61
N GLN A 46 2.39 -5.89 18.17
CA GLN A 46 3.06 -6.94 17.39
C GLN A 46 2.07 -7.86 16.67
N LEU A 47 1.04 -8.32 17.38
CA LEU A 47 0.03 -9.20 16.80
C LEU A 47 -0.72 -8.53 15.65
N LEU A 48 -1.13 -7.28 15.84
CA LEU A 48 -1.84 -6.50 14.81
C LEU A 48 -0.97 -6.16 13.61
N LYS A 49 0.32 -5.88 13.83
CA LYS A 49 1.28 -5.67 12.73
C LYS A 49 1.44 -6.94 11.88
N ALA A 50 1.51 -8.10 12.50
CA ALA A 50 1.62 -9.37 11.77
C ALA A 50 0.36 -9.62 10.91
N GLU A 51 -0.83 -9.43 11.44
CA GLU A 51 -2.08 -9.59 10.69
C GLU A 51 -2.23 -8.55 9.58
N THR A 52 -1.87 -7.31 9.85
CA THR A 52 -1.92 -6.23 8.86
C THR A 52 -0.99 -6.51 7.68
N ALA A 53 0.25 -6.93 7.96
CA ALA A 53 1.24 -7.28 6.93
C ALA A 53 0.77 -8.45 6.05
N GLU A 54 0.21 -9.50 6.64
CA GLU A 54 -0.33 -10.64 5.90
C GLU A 54 -1.51 -10.24 5.01
N ARG A 55 -2.37 -9.37 5.51
CA ARG A 55 -3.53 -8.87 4.76
C ARG A 55 -3.12 -8.03 3.55
N GLU A 56 -2.06 -7.22 3.68
CA GLU A 56 -1.49 -6.45 2.58
C GLU A 56 -0.95 -7.37 1.48
N VAL A 57 -0.17 -8.38 1.85
CA VAL A 57 0.37 -9.36 0.90
C VAL A 57 -0.75 -10.06 0.14
N ARG A 58 -1.81 -10.49 0.85
CA ARG A 58 -2.99 -11.10 0.21
C ARG A 58 -3.71 -10.14 -0.72
N SER A 59 -3.85 -8.88 -0.33
CA SER A 59 -4.49 -7.84 -1.14
C SER A 59 -3.73 -7.60 -2.44
N VAL A 60 -2.42 -7.43 -2.37
CA VAL A 60 -1.57 -7.27 -3.56
C VAL A 60 -1.68 -8.48 -4.48
N SER A 61 -1.53 -9.69 -3.92
CA SER A 61 -1.66 -10.93 -4.69
C SER A 61 -3.02 -11.06 -5.39
N TYR A 62 -4.09 -10.74 -4.69
CA TYR A 62 -5.44 -10.76 -5.26
C TYR A 62 -5.58 -9.74 -6.41
N GLN A 63 -5.14 -8.51 -6.21
CA GLN A 63 -5.25 -7.45 -7.22
C GLN A 63 -4.38 -7.75 -8.45
N LEU A 64 -3.18 -8.30 -8.28
CA LEU A 64 -2.32 -8.73 -9.39
C LEU A 64 -3.00 -9.83 -10.22
N LYS A 65 -3.62 -10.81 -9.56
CA LYS A 65 -4.40 -11.86 -10.26
C LYS A 65 -5.63 -11.29 -10.97
N ALA A 66 -6.35 -10.39 -10.32
CA ALA A 66 -7.55 -9.77 -10.89
C ALA A 66 -7.22 -8.88 -12.11
N ALA A 67 -6.07 -8.22 -12.12
CA ALA A 67 -5.61 -7.39 -13.22
C ALA A 67 -5.27 -8.20 -14.50
N ARG A 68 -5.05 -9.51 -14.37
CA ARG A 68 -4.77 -10.42 -15.49
C ARG A 68 -3.63 -9.94 -16.40
N PHE A 69 -2.54 -9.46 -15.80
CA PHE A 69 -1.35 -9.12 -16.58
C PHE A 69 -0.84 -10.36 -17.34
N PRO A 70 -0.37 -10.19 -18.61
CA PRO A 70 0.13 -11.32 -19.42
C PRO A 70 1.36 -11.98 -18.82
N ALA A 71 2.20 -11.22 -18.10
CA ALA A 71 3.33 -11.67 -17.31
C ALA A 71 3.68 -10.63 -16.25
N TYR A 72 4.40 -11.04 -15.19
CA TYR A 72 5.00 -10.07 -14.29
C TYR A 72 6.13 -9.33 -15.02
N ARG A 73 6.10 -8.02 -14.98
CA ARG A 73 7.12 -7.13 -15.55
C ARG A 73 7.40 -5.99 -14.58
N ASP A 74 8.67 -5.59 -14.50
CA ASP A 74 9.12 -4.41 -13.76
C ASP A 74 10.02 -3.53 -14.65
N LEU A 75 10.36 -2.34 -14.16
CA LEU A 75 11.23 -1.42 -14.92
C LEU A 75 12.69 -1.90 -14.95
N ALA A 76 13.12 -2.70 -13.98
CA ALA A 76 14.48 -3.24 -13.95
C ALA A 76 14.76 -4.17 -15.15
N GLY A 77 13.73 -4.88 -15.61
CA GLY A 77 13.80 -5.73 -16.80
C GLY A 77 13.63 -5.00 -18.13
N PHE A 78 13.44 -3.67 -18.14
CA PHE A 78 13.24 -2.91 -19.38
C PHE A 78 14.54 -2.28 -19.87
N ASP A 79 14.89 -2.51 -21.14
CA ASP A 79 16.07 -1.92 -21.78
C ASP A 79 15.74 -0.55 -22.38
N PHE A 80 15.95 0.51 -21.60
CA PHE A 80 15.78 1.88 -22.05
C PHE A 80 16.82 2.30 -23.09
N ALA A 81 18.02 1.71 -23.07
CA ALA A 81 19.11 2.08 -23.96
C ALA A 81 18.79 1.74 -25.44
N SER A 82 18.04 0.67 -25.66
CA SER A 82 17.59 0.26 -27.00
C SER A 82 16.20 0.79 -27.38
N SER A 83 15.63 1.70 -26.58
CA SER A 83 14.29 2.26 -26.75
C SER A 83 14.32 3.76 -26.95
N GLU A 84 13.37 4.29 -27.75
CA GLU A 84 13.14 5.74 -27.89
C GLU A 84 12.25 6.33 -26.78
N ILE A 85 11.86 5.52 -25.81
CA ILE A 85 11.00 5.95 -24.70
C ILE A 85 11.75 6.89 -23.76
N ASN A 86 11.08 7.94 -23.32
CA ASN A 86 11.63 8.87 -22.33
C ASN A 86 11.69 8.20 -20.96
N GLU A 87 12.87 7.72 -20.58
CA GLU A 87 13.11 7.05 -19.31
C GLU A 87 12.74 7.91 -18.11
N ALA A 88 13.06 9.20 -18.11
CA ALA A 88 12.77 10.11 -17.01
C ALA A 88 11.25 10.22 -16.75
N LEU A 89 10.46 10.31 -17.81
CA LEU A 89 9.01 10.34 -17.74
C LEU A 89 8.44 9.03 -17.18
N VAL A 90 8.93 7.88 -17.67
CA VAL A 90 8.48 6.57 -17.20
C VAL A 90 8.81 6.39 -15.71
N ARG A 91 9.99 6.79 -15.27
CA ARG A 91 10.36 6.74 -13.85
C ARG A 91 9.53 7.67 -12.98
N GLN A 92 9.14 8.84 -13.51
CA GLN A 92 8.19 9.73 -12.85
C GLN A 92 6.81 9.07 -12.69
N LEU A 93 6.29 8.46 -13.74
CA LEU A 93 5.01 7.73 -13.68
C LEU A 93 5.07 6.53 -12.72
N HIS A 94 6.22 5.88 -12.62
CA HIS A 94 6.43 4.76 -11.70
C HIS A 94 6.34 5.16 -10.22
N ARG A 95 6.46 6.44 -9.87
CA ARG A 95 6.19 6.95 -8.52
C ARG A 95 4.70 6.98 -8.17
N CYS A 96 3.84 6.76 -9.15
CA CYS A 96 2.39 6.67 -8.99
C CYS A 96 1.68 7.96 -8.51
N GLU A 97 2.35 9.10 -8.53
CA GLU A 97 1.77 10.40 -8.14
C GLU A 97 0.58 10.81 -9.03
N PHE A 98 0.53 10.32 -10.27
CA PHE A 98 -0.60 10.54 -11.19
C PHE A 98 -1.92 9.98 -10.65
N MET A 99 -1.87 9.02 -9.76
CA MET A 99 -3.08 8.42 -9.16
C MET A 99 -3.76 9.39 -8.18
N ASP A 100 -3.01 10.26 -7.53
CA ASP A 100 -3.54 11.22 -6.55
C ASP A 100 -4.45 12.27 -7.20
N VAL A 101 -4.19 12.56 -8.48
CA VAL A 101 -4.96 13.51 -9.30
C VAL A 101 -5.87 12.80 -10.30
N ALA A 102 -5.95 11.47 -10.25
CA ALA A 102 -6.75 10.63 -11.14
C ALA A 102 -6.47 10.83 -12.65
N ASP A 103 -5.22 11.08 -13.01
CA ASP A 103 -4.79 11.19 -14.40
C ASP A 103 -4.78 9.83 -15.11
N ASN A 104 -4.98 9.86 -16.42
CA ASN A 104 -4.88 8.70 -17.27
C ASN A 104 -3.54 8.67 -18.02
N ILE A 105 -3.00 7.47 -18.21
CA ILE A 105 -1.80 7.25 -19.02
C ILE A 105 -2.20 6.58 -20.32
N VAL A 106 -1.75 7.15 -21.45
CA VAL A 106 -1.93 6.58 -22.78
C VAL A 106 -0.58 6.27 -23.39
N LEU A 107 -0.39 5.03 -23.80
CA LEU A 107 0.84 4.56 -24.46
C LEU A 107 0.58 4.40 -25.95
N VAL A 108 1.31 5.17 -26.75
CA VAL A 108 1.18 5.18 -28.22
C VAL A 108 2.49 4.74 -28.86
N GLY A 109 2.41 3.86 -29.84
CA GLY A 109 3.58 3.37 -30.57
C GLY A 109 3.25 2.13 -31.39
N GLY A 110 4.16 1.76 -32.28
CA GLY A 110 4.06 0.56 -33.11
C GLY A 110 4.18 -0.75 -32.32
N PRO A 111 3.98 -1.90 -32.97
CA PRO A 111 4.20 -3.20 -32.35
C PRO A 111 5.68 -3.38 -31.95
N GLY A 112 5.94 -4.07 -30.84
CA GLY A 112 7.30 -4.35 -30.36
C GLY A 112 8.06 -3.18 -29.77
N THR A 113 7.39 -2.05 -29.45
CA THR A 113 8.02 -0.86 -28.86
C THR A 113 8.08 -0.87 -27.32
N GLY A 114 7.63 -1.94 -26.67
CA GLY A 114 7.67 -2.08 -25.22
C GLY A 114 6.47 -1.52 -24.46
N LYS A 115 5.38 -1.13 -25.14
CA LYS A 115 4.16 -0.60 -24.50
C LYS A 115 3.59 -1.52 -23.43
N THR A 116 3.45 -2.80 -23.76
CA THR A 116 2.90 -3.80 -22.83
C THR A 116 3.79 -3.99 -21.61
N HIS A 117 5.11 -4.00 -21.80
CA HIS A 117 6.06 -4.08 -20.68
C HIS A 117 5.92 -2.88 -19.73
N ILE A 118 5.93 -1.66 -20.29
CA ILE A 118 5.77 -0.43 -19.51
C ILE A 118 4.40 -0.38 -18.82
N ALA A 119 3.33 -0.66 -19.55
CA ALA A 119 1.98 -0.68 -18.98
C ALA A 119 1.86 -1.67 -17.81
N THR A 120 2.42 -2.87 -17.96
CA THR A 120 2.43 -3.89 -16.92
C THR A 120 3.27 -3.46 -15.72
N ALA A 121 4.47 -2.93 -15.93
CA ALA A 121 5.35 -2.45 -14.87
C ALA A 121 4.70 -1.31 -14.07
N LEU A 122 4.07 -0.35 -14.74
CA LEU A 122 3.34 0.73 -14.07
C LEU A 122 2.10 0.21 -13.33
N GLY A 123 1.37 -0.74 -13.90
CA GLY A 123 0.20 -1.35 -13.27
C GLY A 123 0.55 -2.15 -12.02
N VAL A 124 1.61 -2.94 -12.06
CA VAL A 124 2.14 -3.67 -10.88
C VAL A 124 2.51 -2.69 -9.78
N GLN A 125 3.28 -1.66 -10.10
CA GLN A 125 3.69 -0.65 -9.13
C GLN A 125 2.49 0.12 -8.55
N ALA A 126 1.50 0.44 -9.36
CA ALA A 126 0.28 1.11 -8.90
C ALA A 126 -0.51 0.26 -7.89
N ILE A 127 -0.59 -1.03 -8.10
CA ILE A 127 -1.24 -1.97 -7.16
C ILE A 127 -0.48 -1.99 -5.83
N GLU A 128 0.84 -2.13 -5.87
CA GLU A 128 1.69 -2.14 -4.69
C GLU A 128 1.59 -0.80 -3.94
N ALA A 129 1.75 0.32 -4.62
CA ALA A 129 1.66 1.66 -4.03
C ALA A 129 0.28 1.95 -3.42
N SER A 130 -0.81 1.53 -4.07
CA SER A 130 -2.18 1.74 -3.55
C SER A 130 -2.44 0.96 -2.27
N THR A 131 -1.81 -0.17 -2.10
CA THR A 131 -1.95 -1.01 -0.90
C THR A 131 -1.13 -0.46 0.26
N PHE A 132 0.15 -0.15 0.03
CA PHE A 132 1.06 0.38 1.05
C PHE A 132 0.80 1.86 1.35
N GLY A 133 0.40 2.65 0.37
CA GLY A 133 0.10 4.08 0.54
C GLY A 133 -1.12 4.36 1.41
N LYS A 134 -2.11 3.47 1.42
CA LYS A 134 -3.30 3.60 2.27
C LYS A 134 -2.99 3.51 3.77
N LEU A 135 -1.88 2.87 4.14
CA LEU A 135 -1.42 2.80 5.53
C LEU A 135 -0.62 4.03 5.95
N ALA A 136 0.17 4.60 5.02
CA ALA A 136 0.94 5.81 5.27
C ALA A 136 0.07 7.08 5.36
N SER A 137 -1.12 7.05 4.78
CA SER A 137 -2.06 8.18 4.74
C SER A 137 -3.21 8.07 5.76
N ALA A 138 -3.13 7.15 6.71
CA ALA A 138 -4.08 7.15 7.82
C ALA A 138 -3.90 8.47 8.60
N PRO A 139 -4.96 9.30 8.75
CA PRO A 139 -4.83 10.59 9.44
C PRO A 139 -4.37 10.37 10.88
N GLU A 140 -3.40 11.21 11.30
CA GLU A 140 -2.96 11.35 12.68
C GLU A 140 -4.14 11.70 13.59
#